data_2e029e88cdbaee9bf258d389aae1e8e5
#
_entry.id   2e029e88cdbaee9bf258d389aae1e8e5
#
_cell.length_a   1.000
_cell.length_b   1.000
_cell.length_c   1.000
_cell.angle_alpha   90.00
_cell.angle_beta   90.00
_cell.angle_gamma   90.00
#
_symmetry.space_group_name_H-M   'P 1'
#
loop_
_entity.id
_entity.type
_entity.pdbx_description
1 polymer ?
#
loop_
_entity_poly.entity_id
_entity_poly.type
_entity_poly.pdbx_seq_one_letter_code
_entity_poly.pdbx_strand_id
1 'polypeptide(L)'
;IIQEPVTQHVGGFVALIIFTLAFYGVYAFAREIICTVICPYGRLQSVLLDRNSMIVAYDYNRGEPRGKGRRTEENKLGDCIDCKQCVVVCPTGIDIRNGTQLECINCTACIDACDHVMDKVGSPRGLIRYASEAQLADNQPFRFTGRMKFYSVVLVLLLVGLTTLLLTRNDVDVTLL
;
A
#
# COMPACT_ATOMS: atom_id res chain seq x y z
N ILE A 1 34.22 -4.52 -18.87
CA ILE A 1 33.44 -5.77 -18.96
C ILE A 1 32.73 -5.90 -20.31
N ILE A 2 32.32 -4.79 -20.94
CA ILE A 2 31.57 -4.84 -22.24
C ILE A 2 32.52 -5.04 -23.43
N GLN A 3 33.79 -4.66 -23.32
CA GLN A 3 34.75 -4.73 -24.44
C GLN A 3 35.74 -5.90 -24.41
N GLU A 4 35.82 -6.64 -23.30
CA GLU A 4 36.74 -7.76 -23.12
C GLU A 4 36.02 -9.09 -23.02
N PRO A 5 36.58 -10.19 -23.59
CA PRO A 5 35.94 -11.50 -23.51
C PRO A 5 35.84 -12.00 -22.05
N VAL A 6 34.69 -12.59 -21.71
CA VAL A 6 34.33 -13.10 -20.38
C VAL A 6 35.40 -14.03 -19.78
N THR A 7 36.20 -14.67 -20.64
CA THR A 7 37.26 -15.61 -20.25
C THR A 7 38.43 -14.96 -19.50
N GLN A 8 38.61 -13.64 -19.61
CA GLN A 8 39.70 -12.93 -18.89
C GLN A 8 39.30 -12.55 -17.45
N HIS A 9 38.00 -12.48 -17.14
CA HIS A 9 37.47 -12.10 -15.84
C HIS A 9 36.49 -13.14 -15.27
N VAL A 10 36.85 -14.42 -15.31
CA VAL A 10 36.00 -15.52 -14.84
C VAL A 10 35.54 -15.31 -13.39
N GLY A 11 36.39 -14.79 -12.52
CA GLY A 11 36.05 -14.51 -11.12
C GLY A 11 34.90 -13.47 -10.98
N GLY A 12 34.97 -12.40 -11.77
CA GLY A 12 33.90 -11.37 -11.80
C GLY A 12 32.57 -11.90 -12.37
N PHE A 13 32.65 -12.76 -13.38
CA PHE A 13 31.46 -13.40 -13.98
C PHE A 13 30.79 -14.36 -13.00
N VAL A 14 31.56 -15.19 -12.31
CA VAL A 14 31.05 -16.11 -11.27
C VAL A 14 30.41 -15.32 -10.12
N ALA A 15 31.08 -14.25 -9.66
CA ALA A 15 30.51 -13.39 -8.62
C ALA A 15 29.16 -12.77 -9.04
N LEU A 16 29.05 -12.33 -10.30
CA LEU A 16 27.81 -11.76 -10.84
C LEU A 16 26.70 -12.82 -10.90
N ILE A 17 27.01 -14.04 -11.30
CA ILE A 17 26.03 -15.14 -11.30
C ILE A 17 25.57 -15.44 -9.89
N ILE A 18 26.48 -15.58 -8.91
CA ILE A 18 26.13 -15.86 -7.51
C ILE A 18 25.23 -14.73 -6.96
N PHE A 19 25.60 -13.48 -7.21
CA PHE A 19 24.83 -12.32 -6.79
C PHE A 19 23.42 -12.34 -7.40
N THR A 20 23.30 -12.58 -8.69
CA THR A 20 22.02 -12.65 -9.38
C THR A 20 21.15 -13.79 -8.84
N LEU A 21 21.72 -14.98 -8.62
CA LEU A 21 21.00 -16.12 -8.05
C LEU A 21 20.57 -15.85 -6.60
N ALA A 22 21.41 -15.22 -5.80
CA ALA A 22 21.06 -14.82 -4.43
C ALA A 22 19.89 -13.85 -4.40
N PHE A 23 19.94 -12.80 -5.23
CA PHE A 23 18.81 -11.85 -5.37
C PHE A 23 17.55 -12.52 -5.87
N TYR A 24 17.66 -13.35 -6.91
CA TYR A 24 16.52 -14.10 -7.42
C TYR A 24 15.90 -14.99 -6.33
N GLY A 25 16.71 -15.72 -5.57
CA GLY A 25 16.23 -16.55 -4.47
C GLY A 25 15.51 -15.74 -3.39
N VAL A 26 16.07 -14.59 -3.02
CA VAL A 26 15.47 -13.66 -2.06
C VAL A 26 14.10 -13.17 -2.55
N TYR A 27 14.01 -12.70 -3.80
CA TYR A 27 12.75 -12.18 -4.34
C TYR A 27 11.72 -13.28 -4.66
N ALA A 28 12.16 -14.48 -5.01
CA ALA A 28 11.24 -15.58 -5.31
C ALA A 28 10.61 -16.20 -4.06
N PHE A 29 11.39 -16.34 -2.96
CA PHE A 29 10.95 -17.09 -1.78
C PHE A 29 10.63 -16.22 -0.55
N ALA A 30 11.30 -15.09 -0.40
CA ALA A 30 11.19 -14.27 0.82
C ALA A 30 10.66 -12.85 0.56
N ARG A 31 10.05 -12.62 -0.58
CA ARG A 31 9.58 -11.35 -1.10
C ARG A 31 8.88 -10.47 -0.06
N GLU A 32 7.85 -10.98 0.59
CA GLU A 32 7.03 -10.21 1.53
C GLU A 32 7.71 -10.05 2.89
N ILE A 33 8.39 -11.07 3.37
CA ILE A 33 9.09 -11.07 4.66
C ILE A 33 10.21 -10.03 4.65
N ILE A 34 10.94 -9.91 3.54
CA ILE A 34 12.02 -8.93 3.44
C ILE A 34 11.48 -7.51 3.40
N CYS A 35 10.40 -7.27 2.67
CA CYS A 35 9.79 -5.94 2.59
C CYS A 35 9.17 -5.48 3.92
N THR A 36 8.60 -6.40 4.70
CA THR A 36 7.94 -6.06 5.97
C THR A 36 8.89 -6.04 7.17
N VAL A 37 9.87 -6.96 7.22
CA VAL A 37 10.73 -7.14 8.40
C VAL A 37 12.11 -6.53 8.25
N ILE A 38 12.76 -6.74 7.10
CA ILE A 38 14.18 -6.39 6.90
C ILE A 38 14.34 -5.03 6.25
N CYS A 39 13.46 -4.68 5.29
CA CYS A 39 13.59 -3.44 4.54
C CYS A 39 13.40 -2.20 5.43
N PRO A 40 14.40 -1.32 5.55
CA PRO A 40 14.27 -0.11 6.36
C PRO A 40 13.12 0.79 5.88
N TYR A 41 12.82 0.77 4.58
CA TYR A 41 11.74 1.56 3.98
C TYR A 41 10.35 1.07 4.45
N GLY A 42 10.11 -0.24 4.48
CA GLY A 42 8.85 -0.78 4.98
C GLY A 42 8.61 -0.44 6.46
N ARG A 43 9.67 -0.49 7.27
CA ARG A 43 9.61 -0.06 8.68
C ARG A 43 9.40 1.45 8.83
N LEU A 44 10.04 2.28 8.01
CA LEU A 44 9.86 3.73 8.03
C LEU A 44 8.42 4.09 7.65
N GLN A 45 7.83 3.40 6.67
CA GLN A 45 6.45 3.60 6.28
C GLN A 45 5.48 3.41 7.45
N SER A 46 5.69 2.39 8.29
CA SER A 46 4.84 2.14 9.46
C SER A 46 4.92 3.24 10.52
N VAL A 47 6.11 3.81 10.73
CA VAL A 47 6.33 4.93 11.67
C VAL A 47 5.71 6.22 11.15
N LEU A 48 5.62 6.39 9.83
CA LEU A 48 5.04 7.58 9.20
C LEU A 48 3.50 7.54 9.17
N LEU A 49 2.88 6.37 9.39
CA LEU A 49 1.42 6.26 9.51
C LEU A 49 0.97 6.95 10.81
N ASP A 50 -0.01 7.84 10.67
CA ASP A 50 -0.65 8.57 11.76
C ASP A 50 -2.16 8.25 11.77
N ARG A 51 -2.86 8.48 12.87
CA ARG A 51 -4.31 8.30 12.98
C ARG A 51 -5.12 9.07 11.91
N ASN A 52 -4.51 10.10 11.33
CA ASN A 52 -5.10 10.89 10.24
C ASN A 52 -4.66 10.43 8.84
N SER A 53 -3.82 9.42 8.73
CA SER A 53 -3.38 8.89 7.44
C SER A 53 -4.53 8.17 6.74
N MET A 54 -4.70 8.47 5.44
CA MET A 54 -5.73 7.84 4.61
C MET A 54 -5.28 6.44 4.23
N ILE A 55 -6.05 5.45 4.62
CA ILE A 55 -5.81 4.03 4.34
C ILE A 55 -7.09 3.37 3.87
N VAL A 56 -6.98 2.19 3.28
CA VAL A 56 -8.14 1.32 3.10
C VAL A 56 -8.50 0.73 4.46
N ALA A 57 -9.68 1.01 4.96
CA ALA A 57 -10.10 0.60 6.28
C ALA A 57 -11.53 0.03 6.28
N TYR A 58 -11.76 -0.90 7.19
CA TYR A 58 -13.08 -1.46 7.47
C TYR A 58 -13.79 -0.63 8.53
N ASP A 59 -15.03 -0.26 8.26
CA ASP A 59 -15.87 0.49 9.21
C ASP A 59 -16.46 -0.44 10.26
N TYR A 60 -15.72 -0.60 11.36
CA TYR A 60 -16.12 -1.46 12.47
C TYR A 60 -17.36 -0.94 13.22
N ASN A 61 -17.60 0.38 13.23
CA ASN A 61 -18.78 0.94 13.88
C ASN A 61 -20.08 0.50 13.20
N ARG A 62 -20.00 0.32 11.88
CA ARG A 62 -21.14 -0.09 11.07
C ARG A 62 -21.19 -1.60 10.87
N GLY A 63 -20.02 -2.26 10.80
CA GLY A 63 -19.88 -3.66 10.44
C GLY A 63 -19.93 -4.65 11.61
N GLU A 64 -19.70 -4.20 12.85
CA GLU A 64 -19.73 -5.06 14.01
C GLU A 64 -21.10 -4.96 14.76
N PRO A 65 -21.55 -6.02 15.44
CA PRO A 65 -21.00 -7.37 15.45
C PRO A 65 -21.28 -8.14 14.14
N ARG A 66 -20.25 -8.87 13.67
CA ARG A 66 -20.31 -9.68 12.45
C ARG A 66 -21.23 -10.89 12.63
N GLY A 67 -22.00 -11.23 11.60
CA GLY A 67 -22.84 -12.41 11.67
C GLY A 67 -23.44 -12.81 10.34
N LYS A 68 -23.78 -14.10 10.18
CA LYS A 68 -24.49 -14.62 9.02
C LYS A 68 -25.96 -14.23 9.13
N GLY A 69 -26.39 -13.27 8.33
CA GLY A 69 -27.79 -12.85 8.30
C GLY A 69 -27.92 -11.38 7.92
N ARG A 70 -29.16 -10.99 7.60
CA ARG A 70 -29.50 -9.59 7.33
C ARG A 70 -29.72 -8.86 8.68
N ARG A 71 -29.26 -7.63 8.76
CA ARG A 71 -29.55 -6.76 9.90
C ARG A 71 -31.05 -6.66 10.09
N THR A 72 -31.52 -7.12 11.24
CA THR A 72 -32.92 -7.03 11.68
C THR A 72 -32.93 -6.41 13.07
N GLU A 73 -33.99 -5.72 13.43
CA GLU A 73 -34.16 -5.08 14.74
C GLU A 73 -33.92 -6.06 15.92
N GLU A 74 -34.26 -7.33 15.71
CA GLU A 74 -34.09 -8.38 16.71
C GLU A 74 -32.65 -8.87 16.89
N ASN A 75 -31.82 -8.86 15.80
CA ASN A 75 -30.51 -9.50 15.81
C ASN A 75 -29.35 -8.55 16.14
N LYS A 76 -29.57 -7.24 16.17
CA LYS A 76 -28.55 -6.19 16.42
C LYS A 76 -27.20 -6.44 15.71
N LEU A 77 -27.21 -7.17 14.57
CA LEU A 77 -26.02 -7.45 13.78
C LEU A 77 -25.60 -6.21 13.00
N GLY A 78 -24.28 -6.08 12.79
CA GLY A 78 -23.74 -5.09 11.87
C GLY A 78 -23.98 -5.44 10.41
N ASP A 79 -23.55 -4.58 9.50
CA ASP A 79 -23.72 -4.80 8.06
C ASP A 79 -22.78 -5.89 7.49
N CYS A 80 -21.76 -6.34 8.25
CA CYS A 80 -20.84 -7.38 7.81
C CYS A 80 -21.44 -8.78 7.97
N ILE A 81 -21.72 -9.45 6.87
CA ILE A 81 -22.29 -10.81 6.87
C ILE A 81 -21.26 -11.93 7.03
N ASP A 82 -20.01 -11.60 7.35
CA ASP A 82 -18.89 -12.54 7.50
C ASP A 82 -18.63 -13.46 6.28
N CYS A 83 -18.79 -12.94 5.08
CA CYS A 83 -18.58 -13.69 3.83
C CYS A 83 -17.10 -13.95 3.51
N LYS A 84 -16.17 -13.26 4.15
CA LYS A 84 -14.71 -13.35 3.97
C LYS A 84 -14.18 -13.05 2.55
N GLN A 85 -15.02 -12.50 1.66
CA GLN A 85 -14.59 -12.18 0.29
C GLN A 85 -13.45 -11.16 0.27
N CYS A 86 -13.45 -10.19 1.19
CA CYS A 86 -12.35 -9.22 1.34
C CYS A 86 -10.99 -9.88 1.65
N VAL A 87 -10.99 -11.02 2.34
CA VAL A 87 -9.76 -11.80 2.64
C VAL A 87 -9.34 -12.62 1.43
N VAL A 88 -10.29 -13.26 0.74
CA VAL A 88 -10.02 -14.13 -0.42
C VAL A 88 -9.41 -13.35 -1.59
N VAL A 89 -9.89 -12.12 -1.83
CA VAL A 89 -9.38 -11.29 -2.93
C VAL A 89 -8.08 -10.57 -2.58
N CYS A 90 -7.65 -10.61 -1.32
CA CYS A 90 -6.47 -9.88 -0.87
C CYS A 90 -5.20 -10.56 -1.40
N PRO A 91 -4.36 -9.88 -2.20
CA PRO A 91 -3.12 -10.45 -2.73
C PRO A 91 -2.08 -10.76 -1.66
N THR A 92 -2.14 -10.08 -0.51
CA THR A 92 -1.27 -10.32 0.64
C THR A 92 -1.91 -11.24 1.69
N GLY A 93 -3.14 -11.71 1.48
CA GLY A 93 -3.83 -12.65 2.35
C GLY A 93 -4.21 -12.09 3.73
N ILE A 94 -4.21 -10.78 3.91
CA ILE A 94 -4.60 -10.15 5.18
C ILE A 94 -6.12 -10.10 5.38
N ASP A 95 -6.54 -10.07 6.62
CA ASP A 95 -7.93 -9.76 6.97
C ASP A 95 -8.05 -8.28 7.37
N ILE A 96 -8.52 -7.46 6.45
CA ILE A 96 -8.67 -6.01 6.62
C ILE A 96 -9.61 -5.64 7.79
N ARG A 97 -10.44 -6.57 8.22
CA ARG A 97 -11.40 -6.36 9.33
C ARG A 97 -10.73 -6.35 10.69
N ASN A 98 -9.48 -6.83 10.79
CA ASN A 98 -8.70 -6.82 12.03
C ASN A 98 -7.97 -5.49 12.25
N GLY A 99 -8.30 -4.46 11.48
CA GLY A 99 -7.70 -3.13 11.58
C GLY A 99 -6.54 -2.90 10.60
N THR A 100 -5.80 -1.84 10.83
CA THR A 100 -4.68 -1.44 9.98
C THR A 100 -3.53 -2.44 10.08
N GLN A 101 -3.10 -2.99 8.94
CA GLN A 101 -1.99 -3.94 8.84
C GLN A 101 -0.92 -3.40 7.88
N LEU A 102 0.36 -3.62 8.23
CA LEU A 102 1.51 -3.12 7.46
C LEU A 102 1.63 -3.77 6.09
N GLU A 103 1.14 -4.99 5.97
CA GLU A 103 1.14 -5.79 4.74
C GLU A 103 0.10 -5.28 3.72
N CYS A 104 -0.77 -4.35 4.11
CA CYS A 104 -1.77 -3.77 3.22
C CYS A 104 -1.12 -2.85 2.17
N ILE A 105 -1.24 -3.22 0.90
CA ILE A 105 -0.73 -2.44 -0.23
C ILE A 105 -1.74 -1.43 -0.79
N ASN A 106 -2.87 -1.23 -0.12
CA ASN A 106 -3.95 -0.33 -0.54
C ASN A 106 -4.45 -0.56 -1.99
N CYS A 107 -4.49 -1.80 -2.44
CA CYS A 107 -4.89 -2.17 -3.82
C CYS A 107 -6.39 -2.05 -4.10
N THR A 108 -7.23 -1.79 -3.09
CA THR A 108 -8.69 -1.61 -3.16
C THR A 108 -9.53 -2.83 -3.54
N ALA A 109 -8.95 -3.96 -3.93
CA ALA A 109 -9.70 -5.15 -4.33
C ALA A 109 -10.74 -5.61 -3.29
N CYS A 110 -10.46 -5.40 -2.00
CA CYS A 110 -11.39 -5.70 -0.91
C CYS A 110 -12.61 -4.74 -0.88
N ILE A 111 -12.48 -3.50 -1.36
CA ILE A 111 -13.58 -2.54 -1.48
C ILE A 111 -14.57 -3.05 -2.52
N ASP A 112 -14.08 -3.35 -3.73
CA ASP A 112 -14.92 -3.82 -4.84
C ASP A 112 -15.62 -5.13 -4.50
N ALA A 113 -14.90 -6.08 -3.90
CA ALA A 113 -15.46 -7.35 -3.48
C ALA A 113 -16.53 -7.19 -2.39
N CYS A 114 -16.32 -6.28 -1.44
CA CYS A 114 -17.29 -6.00 -0.39
C CYS A 114 -18.54 -5.31 -0.96
N ASP A 115 -18.37 -4.29 -1.79
CA ASP A 115 -19.46 -3.55 -2.40
C ASP A 115 -20.34 -4.46 -3.27
N HIS A 116 -19.73 -5.38 -4.03
CA HIS A 116 -20.46 -6.38 -4.79
C HIS A 116 -21.33 -7.29 -3.91
N VAL A 117 -20.83 -7.65 -2.73
CA VAL A 117 -21.60 -8.44 -1.76
C VAL A 117 -22.70 -7.60 -1.14
N MET A 118 -22.41 -6.34 -0.76
CA MET A 118 -23.39 -5.42 -0.19
C MET A 118 -24.57 -5.19 -1.14
N ASP A 119 -24.30 -5.03 -2.44
CA ASP A 119 -25.35 -4.92 -3.47
C ASP A 119 -26.27 -6.14 -3.50
N LYS A 120 -25.70 -7.36 -3.43
CA LYS A 120 -26.49 -8.61 -3.42
C LYS A 120 -27.37 -8.75 -2.17
N VAL A 121 -26.91 -8.26 -1.05
CA VAL A 121 -27.63 -8.32 0.23
C VAL A 121 -28.61 -7.15 0.39
N GLY A 122 -28.48 -6.12 -0.46
CA GLY A 122 -29.29 -4.90 -0.38
C GLY A 122 -28.90 -3.99 0.77
N SER A 123 -27.64 -4.06 1.22
CA SER A 123 -27.04 -3.17 2.23
C SER A 123 -26.28 -2.02 1.56
N PRO A 124 -26.16 -0.85 2.19
CA PRO A 124 -25.46 0.28 1.59
C PRO A 124 -23.97 -0.01 1.45
N ARG A 125 -23.38 0.38 0.30
CA ARG A 125 -21.96 0.25 -0.03
C ARG A 125 -21.06 1.00 0.95
N GLY A 126 -19.74 0.81 0.82
CA GLY A 126 -18.73 1.56 1.54
C GLY A 126 -18.49 1.06 2.96
N LEU A 127 -18.71 -0.23 3.23
CA LEU A 127 -18.32 -0.87 4.48
C LEU A 127 -16.79 -0.96 4.60
N ILE A 128 -16.10 -1.18 3.48
CA ILE A 128 -14.66 -1.00 3.34
C ILE A 128 -14.45 0.19 2.42
N ARG A 129 -13.68 1.18 2.88
CA ARG A 129 -13.48 2.43 2.15
C ARG A 129 -12.16 3.10 2.50
N TYR A 130 -11.77 4.10 1.73
CA TYR A 130 -10.70 4.99 2.14
C TYR A 130 -11.17 5.83 3.32
N ALA A 131 -10.54 5.65 4.45
CA ALA A 131 -10.81 6.43 5.67
C ALA A 131 -9.54 6.55 6.51
N SER A 132 -9.48 7.55 7.37
CA SER A 132 -8.49 7.58 8.44
C SER A 132 -9.08 6.92 9.70
N GLU A 133 -8.20 6.44 10.57
CA GLU A 133 -8.64 5.88 11.86
C GLU A 133 -9.42 6.91 12.69
N ALA A 134 -9.00 8.18 12.65
CA ALA A 134 -9.71 9.27 13.31
C ALA A 134 -11.14 9.48 12.75
N GLN A 135 -11.35 9.27 11.45
CA GLN A 135 -12.68 9.34 10.85
C GLN A 135 -13.58 8.18 11.30
N LEU A 136 -13.01 6.99 11.48
CA LEU A 136 -13.77 5.83 11.92
C LEU A 136 -14.07 5.87 13.44
N ALA A 137 -13.06 6.21 14.25
CA ALA A 137 -13.20 6.23 15.70
C ALA A 137 -14.05 7.41 16.21
N ASP A 138 -13.77 8.61 15.71
CA ASP A 138 -14.31 9.85 16.27
C ASP A 138 -15.38 10.50 15.37
N ASN A 139 -15.75 9.86 14.23
CA ASN A 139 -16.63 10.44 13.18
C ASN A 139 -16.19 11.84 12.72
N GLN A 140 -14.89 12.11 12.78
CA GLN A 140 -14.34 13.41 12.42
C GLN A 140 -14.31 13.56 10.89
N PRO A 141 -14.72 14.71 10.35
CA PRO A 141 -14.56 14.95 8.91
C PRO A 141 -13.07 15.00 8.55
N PHE A 142 -12.75 14.71 7.29
CA PHE A 142 -11.38 14.80 6.79
C PHE A 142 -10.80 16.19 7.07
N ARG A 143 -9.64 16.23 7.72
CA ARG A 143 -8.93 17.48 8.05
C ARG A 143 -7.55 17.50 7.42
N PHE A 144 -7.20 18.60 6.79
CA PHE A 144 -5.84 18.88 6.36
C PHE A 144 -4.94 19.11 7.58
N THR A 145 -4.16 18.09 7.92
CA THR A 145 -3.23 18.14 9.04
C THR A 145 -2.02 19.02 8.71
N GLY A 146 -1.32 19.51 9.74
CA GLY A 146 -0.07 20.27 9.57
C GLY A 146 0.98 19.51 8.77
N ARG A 147 1.07 18.17 8.96
CA ARG A 147 1.95 17.27 8.18
C ARG A 147 1.61 17.28 6.69
N MET A 148 0.34 17.18 6.32
CA MET A 148 -0.07 17.22 4.92
C MET A 148 0.31 18.55 4.27
N LYS A 149 0.09 19.67 4.97
CA LYS A 149 0.48 21.01 4.50
C LYS A 149 1.99 21.08 4.27
N PHE A 150 2.78 20.59 5.22
CA PHE A 150 4.24 20.58 5.09
C PHE A 150 4.70 19.76 3.89
N TYR A 151 4.20 18.53 3.72
CA TYR A 151 4.55 17.69 2.57
C TYR A 151 4.10 18.30 1.23
N SER A 152 2.94 18.95 1.20
CA SER A 152 2.48 19.65 0.00
C SER A 152 3.39 20.80 -0.39
N VAL A 153 3.86 21.59 0.59
CA VAL A 153 4.81 22.67 0.36
C VAL A 153 6.14 22.12 -0.17
N VAL A 154 6.68 21.08 0.45
CA VAL A 154 7.93 20.43 0.00
C VAL A 154 7.78 19.89 -1.42
N LEU A 155 6.65 19.26 -1.73
CA LEU A 155 6.38 18.73 -3.07
C LEU A 155 6.35 19.87 -4.11
N VAL A 156 5.67 20.96 -3.81
CA VAL A 156 5.62 22.14 -4.71
C VAL A 156 7.02 22.71 -4.94
N LEU A 157 7.83 22.87 -3.88
CA LEU A 157 9.20 23.36 -4.00
C LEU A 157 10.07 22.44 -4.87
N LEU A 158 9.93 21.12 -4.70
CA LEU A 158 10.65 20.13 -5.52
C LEU A 158 10.21 20.19 -6.99
N LEU A 159 8.91 20.32 -7.25
CA LEU A 159 8.40 20.47 -8.61
C LEU A 159 8.88 21.76 -9.28
N VAL A 160 8.87 22.88 -8.56
CA VAL A 160 9.42 24.16 -9.07
C VAL A 160 10.91 24.03 -9.32
N GLY A 161 11.66 23.44 -8.42
CA GLY A 161 13.09 23.17 -8.60
C GLY A 161 13.37 22.29 -9.83
N LEU A 162 12.60 21.20 -9.98
CA LEU A 162 12.74 20.31 -11.13
C LEU A 162 12.41 21.02 -12.46
N THR A 163 11.31 21.79 -12.50
CA THR A 163 10.93 22.53 -13.71
C THR A 163 11.94 23.60 -14.06
N THR A 164 12.49 24.34 -13.08
CA THR A 164 13.56 25.30 -13.34
C THR A 164 14.81 24.63 -13.88
N LEU A 165 15.25 23.50 -13.30
CA LEU A 165 16.40 22.73 -13.80
C LEU A 165 16.18 22.21 -15.21
N LEU A 166 14.98 21.75 -15.54
CA LEU A 166 14.66 21.27 -16.88
C LEU A 166 14.65 22.41 -17.91
N LEU A 167 14.12 23.59 -17.54
CA LEU A 167 14.07 24.75 -18.42
C LEU A 167 15.44 25.45 -18.59
N THR A 168 16.33 25.33 -17.60
CA THR A 168 17.68 25.91 -17.65
C THR A 168 18.73 24.91 -18.13
N ARG A 169 18.33 23.68 -18.46
CA ARG A 169 19.25 22.65 -18.95
C ARG A 169 19.84 23.08 -20.30
N ASN A 170 21.15 23.30 -20.31
CA ASN A 170 21.90 23.46 -21.55
C ASN A 170 22.11 22.08 -22.17
N ASP A 171 21.95 21.99 -23.50
CA ASP A 171 22.26 20.77 -24.23
C ASP A 171 23.75 20.45 -24.05
N VAL A 172 24.04 19.24 -23.58
CA VAL A 172 25.42 18.76 -23.47
C VAL A 172 25.82 18.27 -24.83
N ASP A 173 26.67 19.05 -25.54
CA ASP A 173 27.31 18.60 -26.75
C ASP A 173 28.27 17.46 -26.43
N VAL A 174 27.84 16.23 -26.69
CA VAL A 174 28.69 15.04 -26.56
C VAL A 174 29.54 14.99 -27.82
N THR A 175 30.75 15.58 -27.81
CA THR A 175 31.77 15.31 -28.82
C THR A 175 32.29 13.89 -28.61
N LEU A 176 31.86 12.98 -29.48
CA LEU A 176 32.49 11.65 -29.60
C LEU A 176 33.86 11.85 -30.25
N LEU A 177 34.93 11.70 -29.50
CA LEU A 177 36.30 11.58 -29.94
C LEU A 177 36.61 10.13 -30.37
#